data_fa7089ee7b41d3713ac704758df8c1d2
#
_entry.id   fa7089ee7b41d3713ac704758df8c1d2
#
_cell.length_a   1.000
_cell.length_b   1.000
_cell.length_c   1.000
_cell.angle_alpha   90.00
_cell.angle_beta   90.00
_cell.angle_gamma   90.00
#
_symmetry.space_group_name_H-M   'P 1'
#
loop_
_entity.id
_entity.type
_entity.pdbx_description
1 polymer ?
#
loop_
_entity_poly.entity_id
_entity_poly.type
_entity_poly.pdbx_seq_one_letter_code
_entity_poly.pdbx_strand_id
1 'polypeptide(L)'
;MSELKLHTCGNATLILERDSQAILATDPWLDIHTAYFGSWATTHQIPSFHLDLLEKVPYIWISHFHPDHCNLRSLLKIRAKEKKILLTKNLSPRNIFLKKISILFLIRILI
;
A
#
# COMPACT_ATOMS: atom_id res chain seq x y z
N MET A 1 -24.61 4.40 15.94
CA MET A 1 -23.97 3.28 15.23
C MET A 1 -22.72 3.77 14.50
N SER A 2 -21.68 2.96 14.48
CA SER A 2 -20.47 3.27 13.71
C SER A 2 -20.76 3.18 12.20
N GLU A 3 -20.29 4.15 11.46
CA GLU A 3 -20.35 4.11 10.01
C GLU A 3 -19.03 3.61 9.45
N LEU A 4 -19.08 2.54 8.65
CA LEU A 4 -17.93 2.01 7.93
C LEU A 4 -18.09 2.31 6.45
N LYS A 5 -17.03 2.84 5.83
CA LYS A 5 -16.94 3.05 4.38
C LYS A 5 -15.73 2.32 3.84
N LEU A 6 -15.91 1.69 2.71
CA LEU A 6 -14.85 1.04 1.97
C LEU A 6 -14.73 1.71 0.60
N HIS A 7 -13.57 2.31 0.35
CA HIS A 7 -13.27 2.92 -0.94
C HIS A 7 -12.43 1.96 -1.77
N THR A 8 -12.76 1.84 -3.03
CA THR A 8 -11.94 1.11 -4.01
C THR A 8 -11.12 2.11 -4.82
N CYS A 9 -9.83 1.90 -4.89
CA CYS A 9 -8.89 2.86 -5.48
C CYS A 9 -8.07 2.29 -6.61
N GLY A 10 -8.71 1.60 -7.54
CA GLY A 10 -8.00 0.98 -8.66
C GLY A 10 -7.73 -0.49 -8.43
N ASN A 11 -6.50 -0.96 -8.62
CA ASN A 11 -6.15 -2.39 -8.65
C ASN A 11 -6.60 -3.16 -7.39
N ALA A 12 -5.73 -3.29 -6.41
CA ALA A 12 -6.05 -3.96 -5.14
C ALA A 12 -6.01 -2.99 -3.95
N THR A 13 -6.00 -1.70 -4.22
CA THR A 13 -5.96 -0.67 -3.20
C THR A 13 -7.35 -0.39 -2.68
N LEU A 14 -7.57 -0.70 -1.41
CA LEU A 14 -8.80 -0.42 -0.68
C LEU A 14 -8.48 0.50 0.49
N ILE A 15 -9.42 1.38 0.83
CA ILE A 15 -9.29 2.24 2.00
C ILE A 15 -10.51 2.04 2.89
N LEU A 16 -10.27 1.72 4.15
CA LEU A 16 -11.31 1.58 5.15
C LEU A 16 -11.38 2.85 6.01
N GLU A 17 -12.56 3.45 6.06
CA GLU A 17 -12.89 4.53 6.99
C GLU A 17 -13.87 4.03 8.06
N ARG A 18 -13.69 4.51 9.25
CA ARG A 18 -14.66 4.34 10.34
C ARG A 18 -14.98 5.71 10.92
N ASP A 19 -16.25 6.09 10.90
CA ASP A 19 -16.73 7.37 11.43
C ASP A 19 -15.93 8.55 10.88
N SER A 20 -15.75 8.57 9.56
CA SER A 20 -15.00 9.59 8.81
C SER A 20 -13.50 9.63 9.09
N GLN A 21 -12.95 8.61 9.76
CA GLN A 21 -11.51 8.49 9.99
C GLN A 21 -10.95 7.35 9.16
N ALA A 22 -9.92 7.62 8.38
CA ALA A 22 -9.20 6.60 7.64
C ALA A 22 -8.44 5.69 8.62
N ILE A 23 -8.60 4.37 8.48
CA ILE A 23 -8.03 3.39 9.42
C ILE A 23 -6.96 2.54 8.74
N LEU A 24 -7.28 1.98 7.58
CA LEU A 24 -6.46 0.96 6.94
C LEU A 24 -6.51 1.13 5.43
N ALA A 25 -5.38 0.95 4.78
CA ALA A 25 -5.31 0.79 3.34
C ALA A 25 -4.66 -0.55 2.99
N THR A 26 -5.03 -1.12 1.85
CA THR A 26 -4.46 -2.35 1.35
C THR A 26 -3.68 -2.11 0.06
N ASP A 27 -2.53 -2.77 -0.08
CA ASP A 27 -1.76 -2.86 -1.32
C ASP A 27 -1.72 -1.54 -2.12
N PRO A 28 -1.21 -0.43 -1.58
CA PRO A 28 -1.25 0.85 -2.27
C PRO A 28 -0.39 0.85 -3.52
N TRP A 29 -1.02 1.03 -4.68
CA TRP A 29 -0.34 1.24 -5.96
C TRP A 29 -0.92 2.47 -6.63
N LEU A 30 -0.15 3.57 -6.63
CA LEU A 30 -0.62 4.91 -7.00
C LEU A 30 0.05 5.43 -8.27
N ASP A 31 1.23 4.93 -8.57
CA ASP A 31 2.03 5.44 -9.67
C ASP A 31 1.86 4.60 -10.93
N ILE A 32 1.46 5.26 -11.99
CA ILE A 32 1.39 4.67 -13.32
C ILE A 32 2.82 4.28 -13.74
N HIS A 33 2.96 3.11 -14.38
CA HIS A 33 4.22 2.60 -14.92
C HIS A 33 5.31 2.31 -13.88
N THR A 34 4.95 2.01 -12.66
CA THR A 34 5.92 1.66 -11.60
C THR A 34 5.91 0.16 -11.24
N ALA A 35 5.04 -0.62 -11.85
CA ALA A 35 4.99 -2.07 -11.64
C ALA A 35 5.52 -2.81 -12.86
N TYR A 36 6.25 -3.90 -12.61
CA TYR A 36 6.80 -4.78 -13.65
C TYR A 36 7.61 -4.00 -14.72
N PHE A 37 8.57 -3.18 -14.25
CA PHE A 37 9.42 -2.34 -15.10
C PHE A 37 8.64 -1.37 -16.01
N GLY A 38 7.49 -0.92 -15.53
CA GLY A 38 6.66 0.01 -16.27
C GLY A 38 5.72 -0.63 -17.30
N SER A 39 5.69 -1.97 -17.38
CA SER A 39 4.81 -2.67 -18.35
C SER A 39 3.36 -2.68 -17.93
N TRP A 40 3.07 -2.49 -16.65
CA TRP A 40 1.71 -2.38 -16.12
C TRP A 40 1.38 -0.95 -15.71
N ALA A 41 0.17 -0.53 -16.01
CA ALA A 41 -0.33 0.79 -15.64
C ALA A 41 -1.77 0.68 -15.14
N THR A 42 -2.17 1.62 -14.29
CA THR A 42 -3.57 1.77 -13.90
C THR A 42 -4.37 2.36 -15.05
N THR A 43 -5.64 1.99 -15.16
CA THR A 43 -6.52 2.47 -16.25
C THR A 43 -7.00 3.90 -16.02
N HIS A 44 -6.86 4.42 -14.82
CA HIS A 44 -7.29 5.77 -14.45
C HIS A 44 -6.42 6.31 -13.32
N GLN A 45 -6.43 7.61 -13.16
CA GLN A 45 -5.73 8.28 -12.07
C GLN A 45 -6.49 8.12 -10.76
N ILE A 46 -5.76 7.99 -9.67
CA ILE A 46 -6.35 7.97 -8.32
C ILE A 46 -6.84 9.38 -7.98
N PRO A 47 -8.12 9.54 -7.60
CA PRO A 47 -8.63 10.86 -7.21
C PRO A 47 -7.90 11.43 -6.00
N SER A 48 -7.79 12.76 -5.95
CA SER A 48 -7.07 13.45 -4.88
C SER A 48 -7.63 13.15 -3.49
N PHE A 49 -8.95 12.96 -3.35
CA PHE A 49 -9.52 12.64 -2.04
C PHE A 49 -9.10 11.26 -1.54
N HIS A 50 -8.88 10.29 -2.44
CA HIS A 50 -8.31 8.99 -2.07
C HIS A 50 -6.84 9.14 -1.64
N LEU A 51 -6.07 9.97 -2.33
CA LEU A 51 -4.68 10.24 -1.93
C LEU A 51 -4.61 10.86 -0.54
N ASP A 52 -5.52 11.78 -0.22
CA ASP A 52 -5.60 12.39 1.10
C ASP A 52 -5.92 11.36 2.19
N LEU A 53 -6.84 10.44 1.93
CA LEU A 53 -7.15 9.36 2.85
C LEU A 53 -5.95 8.43 3.04
N LEU A 54 -5.26 8.08 1.97
CA LEU A 54 -4.08 7.22 2.02
C LEU A 54 -2.95 7.86 2.84
N GLU A 55 -2.79 9.16 2.80
CA GLU A 55 -1.82 9.85 3.65
C GLU A 55 -2.18 9.75 5.14
N LYS A 56 -3.46 9.66 5.46
CA LYS A 56 -3.96 9.67 6.84
C LYS A 56 -4.07 8.31 7.48
N VAL A 57 -4.16 7.21 6.72
CA VAL A 57 -4.32 5.88 7.31
C VAL A 57 -3.13 5.55 8.22
N PRO A 58 -3.38 5.06 9.44
CA PRO A 58 -2.29 4.62 10.33
C PRO A 58 -1.75 3.24 10.00
N TYR A 59 -2.50 2.43 9.26
CA TYR A 59 -2.13 1.04 8.95
C TYR A 59 -2.19 0.80 7.45
N ILE A 60 -1.19 0.05 6.95
CA ILE A 60 -1.16 -0.43 5.58
C ILE A 60 -0.98 -1.95 5.63
N TRP A 61 -1.89 -2.68 4.99
CA TRP A 61 -1.77 -4.12 4.83
C TRP A 61 -1.25 -4.44 3.43
N ILE A 62 -0.20 -5.26 3.37
CA ILE A 62 0.38 -5.72 2.12
C ILE A 62 0.14 -7.22 2.02
N SER A 63 -0.61 -7.63 0.99
CA SER A 63 -1.00 -9.02 0.80
C SER A 63 0.16 -9.89 0.34
N HIS A 64 0.99 -9.37 -0.55
CA HIS A 64 2.17 -10.04 -1.08
C HIS A 64 3.09 -9.01 -1.76
N PHE A 65 4.25 -9.45 -2.26
CA PHE A 65 5.29 -8.53 -2.71
C PHE A 65 5.35 -8.32 -4.22
N HIS A 66 4.32 -8.64 -4.96
CA HIS A 66 4.28 -8.23 -6.36
C HIS A 66 4.27 -6.70 -6.49
N PRO A 67 4.89 -6.12 -7.54
CA PRO A 67 5.06 -4.66 -7.64
C PRO A 67 3.80 -3.83 -7.70
N ASP A 68 2.67 -4.43 -8.09
CA ASP A 68 1.34 -3.79 -8.09
C ASP A 68 0.62 -3.89 -6.74
N HIS A 69 1.23 -4.56 -5.76
CA HIS A 69 0.70 -4.72 -4.39
C HIS A 69 1.66 -4.14 -3.35
N CYS A 70 2.95 -4.30 -3.54
CA CYS A 70 3.98 -3.70 -2.69
C CYS A 70 4.83 -2.78 -3.56
N ASN A 71 4.35 -1.56 -3.73
CA ASN A 71 4.99 -0.59 -4.61
C ASN A 71 5.73 0.46 -3.78
N LEU A 72 7.05 0.45 -3.85
CA LEU A 72 7.89 1.31 -3.02
C LEU A 72 7.62 2.80 -3.26
N ARG A 73 7.47 3.20 -4.51
CA ARG A 73 7.20 4.60 -4.86
C ARG A 73 5.88 5.08 -4.28
N SER A 74 4.85 4.25 -4.38
CA SER A 74 3.54 4.54 -3.80
C SER A 74 3.62 4.64 -2.27
N LEU A 75 4.33 3.70 -1.63
CA LEU A 75 4.52 3.72 -0.19
C LEU A 75 5.25 4.96 0.28
N LEU A 76 6.27 5.41 -0.44
CA LEU A 76 6.98 6.65 -0.12
C LEU A 76 6.07 7.88 -0.26
N LYS A 77 5.22 7.91 -1.29
CA LYS A 77 4.28 9.00 -1.52
C LYS A 77 3.30 9.20 -0.37
N ILE A 78 2.84 8.12 0.24
CA ILE A 78 1.87 8.18 1.34
C ILE A 78 2.53 8.15 2.72
N ARG A 79 3.83 8.40 2.81
CA ARG A 79 4.58 8.44 4.07
C ARG A 79 4.49 7.14 4.87
N ALA A 80 4.64 6.02 4.20
CA ALA A 80 4.47 4.70 4.82
C ALA A 80 5.43 4.46 6.00
N LYS A 81 6.58 5.11 6.03
CA LYS A 81 7.51 5.02 7.18
C LYS A 81 6.94 5.56 8.49
N GLU A 82 5.91 6.39 8.43
CA GLU A 82 5.21 6.92 9.61
C GLU A 82 4.02 6.04 10.02
N LYS A 83 3.80 4.93 9.33
CA LYS A 83 2.64 4.05 9.49
C LYS A 83 3.10 2.65 9.92
N LYS A 84 2.14 1.85 10.38
CA LYS A 84 2.38 0.43 10.68
C LYS A 84 2.05 -0.41 9.46
N ILE A 85 3.00 -1.24 9.05
CA ILE A 85 2.83 -2.18 7.95
C ILE A 85 2.45 -3.53 8.51
N LEU A 86 1.32 -4.06 8.03
CA LEU A 86 0.81 -5.37 8.40
C LEU A 86 1.15 -6.36 7.28
N LEU A 87 1.78 -7.45 7.62
CA LEU A 87 2.16 -8.50 6.70
C LEU A 87 1.62 -9.84 7.18
N THR A 88 1.32 -10.73 6.25
CA THR A 88 0.95 -12.10 6.61
C THR A 88 2.20 -12.89 7.00
N LYS A 89 2.02 -13.93 7.83
CA LYS A 89 3.13 -14.82 8.24
C LYS A 89 3.83 -15.50 7.06
N ASN A 90 3.09 -15.76 5.99
CA ASN A 90 3.63 -16.45 4.79
C ASN A 90 4.55 -15.55 3.96
N LEU A 91 4.63 -14.27 4.25
CA LEU A 91 5.56 -13.34 3.64
C LEU A 91 6.90 -13.32 4.38
N SER A 92 7.26 -14.45 5.01
CA SER A 92 8.57 -14.61 5.64
C SER A 92 9.68 -14.33 4.62
N PRO A 93 10.72 -13.57 5.01
CA PRO A 93 11.86 -13.27 4.14
C PRO A 93 12.58 -14.49 3.59
N ARG A 94 12.38 -15.67 4.20
CA ARG A 94 13.04 -16.92 3.77
C ARG A 94 12.68 -17.38 2.37
N ASN A 95 11.48 -17.02 1.88
CA ASN A 95 10.99 -17.51 0.58
C ASN A 95 11.30 -16.56 -0.57
N ILE A 96 12.00 -15.45 -0.34
CA ILE A 96 12.11 -14.37 -1.34
C ILE A 96 13.50 -13.76 -1.31
N PHE A 97 14.49 -14.54 -1.78
CA PHE A 97 15.90 -14.16 -1.69
C PHE A 97 16.21 -12.79 -2.34
N LEU A 98 15.66 -12.51 -3.52
CA LEU A 98 15.88 -11.25 -4.22
C LEU A 98 15.03 -10.10 -3.67
N LYS A 99 13.88 -10.41 -3.07
CA LYS A 99 13.00 -9.45 -2.44
C LYS A 99 13.40 -9.14 -1.00
N LYS A 100 14.24 -9.98 -0.40
CA LYS A 100 14.72 -9.82 0.98
C LYS A 100 15.42 -8.48 1.20
N ILE A 101 16.22 -8.04 0.24
CA ILE A 101 16.94 -6.76 0.32
C ILE A 101 15.94 -5.61 0.23
N SER A 102 14.98 -5.67 -0.70
CA SER A 102 13.96 -4.65 -0.85
C SER A 102 13.03 -4.56 0.37
N ILE A 103 12.71 -5.72 0.97
CA ILE A 103 11.86 -5.79 2.16
C ILE A 103 12.60 -5.33 3.41
N LEU A 104 13.84 -5.75 3.60
CA LEU A 104 14.67 -5.25 4.71
C LEU A 104 14.90 -3.76 4.59
N PHE A 105 15.07 -3.27 3.37
CA PHE A 105 15.17 -1.84 3.07
C PHE A 105 13.83 -1.13 3.36
N LEU A 106 12.72 -1.71 2.94
CA LEU A 106 11.38 -1.24 3.28
C LEU A 106 11.16 -1.24 4.79
N ILE A 107 11.45 -2.33 5.46
CA ILE A 107 11.31 -2.44 6.92
C ILE A 107 12.19 -1.40 7.63
N ARG A 108 13.41 -1.18 7.18
CA ARG A 108 14.29 -0.14 7.74
C ARG A 108 13.80 1.27 7.49
N ILE A 109 13.15 1.50 6.34
CA ILE A 109 12.57 2.81 6.01
C ILE A 109 11.24 3.01 6.74
N LEU A 110 10.45 1.93 6.93
CA LEU A 110 9.08 1.98 7.45
C LEU A 110 8.99 1.81 8.96
N ILE A 111 10.00 1.29 9.60
CA ILE A 111 10.11 1.17 11.03
C ILE A 111 11.09 2.23 11.56
#